data_cb1a53dffb10229a0bacb5070821b45e
#
_entry.id   cb1a53dffb10229a0bacb5070821b45e
#
_cell.length_a   1.000
_cell.length_b   1.000
_cell.length_c   1.000
_cell.angle_alpha   90.00
_cell.angle_beta   90.00
_cell.angle_gamma   90.00
#
_symmetry.space_group_name_H-M   'P 1'
#
loop_
_entity.id
_entity.type
_entity.pdbx_description
1 polymer ?
#
loop_
_entity_poly.entity_id
_entity_poly.type
_entity_poly.pdbx_seq_one_letter_code
_entity_poly.pdbx_strand_id
1 'polypeptide(L)'
;TQLTVRKEKIAQLENNLRKRGGSLETSLNADLSDFSASYEQALQHYYSHEFEAAIYLFNSLLETSPTHRLASNCQYWLGECYFGQGDYSQALDAFKRVMAYDQSFKRDDALLMMGRSYIKLDQRELAKQMFDKLMSEYPDSEYFQKAQQYAESIR
;
A
#
# COMPACT_ATOMS: atom_id res chain seq x y z
N THR A 1 -8.21 -14.80 9.66
CA THR A 1 -8.23 -13.33 9.76
C THR A 1 -6.91 -12.80 10.32
N GLN A 2 -6.57 -11.53 10.09
CA GLN A 2 -5.33 -10.92 10.63
C GLN A 2 -5.25 -10.96 12.15
N LEU A 3 -6.40 -10.91 12.82
CA LEU A 3 -6.48 -11.05 14.27
C LEU A 3 -6.10 -12.46 14.73
N THR A 4 -6.45 -13.48 13.96
CA THR A 4 -6.11 -14.89 14.24
C THR A 4 -4.61 -15.13 14.06
N VAL A 5 -4.04 -14.62 12.97
CA VAL A 5 -2.59 -14.70 12.69
C VAL A 5 -1.78 -13.97 13.77
N ARG A 6 -2.27 -12.84 14.28
CA ARG A 6 -1.64 -12.12 15.40
C ARG A 6 -1.70 -12.94 16.70
N LYS A 7 -2.84 -13.54 17.02
CA LYS A 7 -2.99 -14.38 18.22
C LYS A 7 -2.08 -15.60 18.16
N GLU A 8 -1.97 -16.24 17.00
CA GLU A 8 -1.08 -17.37 16.79
C GLU A 8 0.39 -16.99 16.91
N LYS A 9 0.78 -15.85 16.35
CA LYS A 9 2.13 -15.33 16.46
C LYS A 9 2.46 -14.91 17.91
N ILE A 10 1.50 -14.32 18.62
CA ILE A 10 1.61 -14.00 20.04
C ILE A 10 1.83 -15.30 20.84
N ALA A 11 1.02 -16.33 20.63
CA ALA A 11 1.13 -17.61 21.33
C ALA A 11 2.46 -18.32 21.06
N GLN A 12 2.93 -18.30 19.81
CA GLN A 12 4.24 -18.85 19.43
C GLN A 12 5.40 -18.11 20.11
N LEU A 13 5.32 -16.81 20.13
CA LEU A 13 6.34 -15.98 20.74
C LEU A 13 6.29 -16.10 22.27
N GLU A 14 5.12 -16.18 22.91
CA GLU A 14 4.97 -16.44 24.33
C GLU A 14 5.62 -17.75 24.76
N ASN A 15 5.46 -18.81 23.95
CA ASN A 15 6.13 -20.08 24.18
C ASN A 15 7.66 -19.97 24.08
N ASN A 16 8.16 -19.18 23.16
CA ASN A 16 9.60 -18.97 22.99
C ASN A 16 10.21 -18.09 24.10
N LEU A 17 9.45 -17.15 24.64
CA LEU A 17 9.90 -16.25 25.69
C LEU A 17 9.75 -16.80 27.10
N ARG A 18 8.78 -17.68 27.35
CA ARG A 18 8.75 -18.49 28.58
C ARG A 18 10.04 -19.28 28.76
N LYS A 19 10.66 -19.70 27.64
CA LYS A 19 11.97 -20.37 27.65
C LYS A 19 13.14 -19.41 27.86
N ARG A 20 12.95 -18.09 27.70
CA ARG A 20 14.00 -17.05 27.78
C ARG A 20 13.82 -16.03 28.90
N GLY A 21 12.74 -16.12 29.70
CA GLY A 21 12.53 -15.26 30.89
C GLY A 21 12.16 -13.80 30.58
N GLY A 22 11.62 -13.50 29.39
CA GLY A 22 11.19 -12.15 29.00
C GLY A 22 9.68 -12.07 28.71
N SER A 23 9.11 -10.88 28.78
CA SER A 23 7.71 -10.62 28.45
C SER A 23 7.52 -10.36 26.97
N LEU A 24 6.60 -11.10 26.35
CA LEU A 24 6.32 -11.03 24.92
C LEU A 24 5.54 -9.82 24.50
N GLU A 25 4.59 -9.43 25.34
CA GLU A 25 3.75 -8.26 25.06
C GLU A 25 4.59 -7.00 24.82
N THR A 26 5.71 -6.88 25.55
CA THR A 26 6.64 -5.76 25.40
C THR A 26 7.33 -5.78 24.03
N SER A 27 7.78 -6.95 23.57
CA SER A 27 8.44 -7.08 22.26
C SER A 27 7.47 -6.86 21.10
N LEU A 28 6.25 -7.39 21.19
CA LEU A 28 5.24 -7.23 20.15
C LEU A 28 4.74 -5.80 20.04
N ASN A 29 4.53 -5.14 21.17
CA ASN A 29 4.15 -3.74 21.21
C ASN A 29 5.28 -2.84 20.69
N ALA A 30 6.55 -3.20 20.96
CA ALA A 30 7.70 -2.50 20.40
C ALA A 30 7.75 -2.66 18.87
N ASP A 31 7.63 -3.89 18.34
CA ASP A 31 7.63 -4.15 16.89
C ASP A 31 6.48 -3.42 16.17
N LEU A 32 5.30 -3.40 16.76
CA LEU A 32 4.15 -2.68 16.20
C LEU A 32 4.32 -1.16 16.29
N SER A 33 4.91 -0.69 17.39
CA SER A 33 5.23 0.72 17.58
C SER A 33 6.28 1.18 16.59
N ASP A 34 7.33 0.39 16.38
CA ASP A 34 8.41 0.70 15.45
C ASP A 34 7.91 0.72 14.00
N PHE A 35 7.05 -0.23 13.60
CA PHE A 35 6.42 -0.20 12.27
C PHE A 35 5.56 1.05 12.10
N SER A 36 4.68 1.32 13.05
CA SER A 36 3.78 2.48 12.98
C SER A 36 4.54 3.79 12.94
N ALA A 37 5.58 3.95 13.78
CA ALA A 37 6.41 5.14 13.80
C ALA A 37 7.15 5.35 12.46
N SER A 38 7.72 4.30 11.90
CA SER A 38 8.41 4.36 10.61
C SER A 38 7.43 4.62 9.45
N TYR A 39 6.24 4.03 9.50
CA TYR A 39 5.19 4.27 8.53
C TYR A 39 4.71 5.73 8.55
N GLU A 40 4.46 6.30 9.73
CA GLU A 40 4.11 7.72 9.87
C GLU A 40 5.22 8.64 9.38
N GLN A 41 6.47 8.32 9.69
CA GLN A 41 7.63 9.08 9.22
C GLN A 41 7.71 9.04 7.68
N ALA A 42 7.49 7.88 7.08
CA ALA A 42 7.45 7.74 5.62
C ALA A 42 6.34 8.60 5.00
N LEU A 43 5.15 8.62 5.60
CA LEU A 43 4.06 9.49 5.16
C LEU A 43 4.38 10.97 5.29
N GLN A 44 5.05 11.38 6.36
CA GLN A 44 5.50 12.77 6.53
C GLN A 44 6.47 13.19 5.41
N HIS A 45 7.43 12.33 5.06
CA HIS A 45 8.32 12.57 3.92
C HIS A 45 7.54 12.67 2.61
N TYR A 46 6.56 11.79 2.38
CA TYR A 46 5.70 11.87 1.20
C TYR A 46 4.98 13.22 1.11
N TYR A 47 4.31 13.65 2.19
CA TYR A 47 3.57 14.92 2.21
C TYR A 47 4.48 16.15 2.12
N SER A 48 5.74 16.02 2.51
CA SER A 48 6.76 17.06 2.33
C SER A 48 7.42 17.00 0.95
N HIS A 49 6.95 16.14 0.06
CA HIS A 49 7.53 15.88 -1.27
C HIS A 49 8.99 15.38 -1.23
N GLU A 50 9.40 14.81 -0.13
CA GLU A 50 10.70 14.15 0.05
C GLU A 50 10.59 12.67 -0.37
N PHE A 51 10.32 12.45 -1.66
CA PHE A 51 9.93 11.15 -2.18
C PHE A 51 11.01 10.07 -2.02
N GLU A 52 12.28 10.41 -2.18
CA GLU A 52 13.38 9.46 -2.02
C GLU A 52 13.46 8.91 -0.59
N ALA A 53 13.32 9.77 0.41
CA ALA A 53 13.30 9.38 1.82
C ALA A 53 12.07 8.50 2.14
N ALA A 54 10.91 8.87 1.61
CA ALA A 54 9.69 8.08 1.76
C ALA A 54 9.83 6.70 1.11
N ILE A 55 10.35 6.62 -0.10
CA ILE A 55 10.60 5.37 -0.84
C ILE A 55 11.52 4.45 -0.02
N TYR A 56 12.61 4.99 0.51
CA TYR A 56 13.54 4.22 1.34
C TYR A 56 12.84 3.59 2.55
N LEU A 57 12.03 4.37 3.26
CA LEU A 57 11.32 3.89 4.45
C LEU A 57 10.23 2.88 4.12
N PHE A 58 9.41 3.12 3.08
CA PHE A 58 8.38 2.16 2.68
C PHE A 58 8.99 0.83 2.19
N ASN A 59 10.08 0.88 1.44
CA ASN A 59 10.80 -0.34 1.03
C ASN A 59 11.37 -1.09 2.24
N SER A 60 11.97 -0.39 3.19
CA SER A 60 12.48 -1.00 4.43
C SER A 60 11.36 -1.70 5.21
N LEU A 61 10.19 -1.08 5.32
CA LEU A 61 9.03 -1.67 5.97
C LEU A 61 8.54 -2.94 5.26
N LEU A 62 8.53 -2.94 3.92
CA LEU A 62 8.14 -4.11 3.14
C LEU A 62 9.15 -5.25 3.24
N GLU A 63 10.45 -4.95 3.30
CA GLU A 63 11.51 -5.96 3.47
C GLU A 63 11.47 -6.60 4.86
N THR A 64 11.28 -5.79 5.91
CA THR A 64 11.31 -6.28 7.29
C THR A 64 9.98 -6.89 7.75
N SER A 65 8.86 -6.45 7.19
CA SER A 65 7.52 -6.85 7.62
C SER A 65 6.57 -7.05 6.43
N PRO A 66 6.89 -7.97 5.49
CA PRO A 66 6.13 -8.13 4.24
C PRO A 66 4.68 -8.59 4.43
N THR A 67 4.38 -9.19 5.59
CA THR A 67 3.04 -9.69 5.93
C THR A 67 2.28 -8.77 6.90
N HIS A 68 2.83 -7.60 7.21
CA HIS A 68 2.14 -6.65 8.06
C HIS A 68 0.83 -6.17 7.41
N ARG A 69 -0.19 -5.89 8.23
CA ARG A 69 -1.51 -5.43 7.74
C ARG A 69 -1.45 -4.17 6.86
N LEU A 70 -0.42 -3.34 7.04
CA LEU A 70 -0.20 -2.13 6.27
C LEU A 70 0.80 -2.32 5.12
N ALA A 71 1.22 -3.57 4.82
CA ALA A 71 2.16 -3.83 3.72
C ALA A 71 1.57 -3.39 2.37
N SER A 72 0.30 -3.67 2.11
CA SER A 72 -0.37 -3.18 0.90
C SER A 72 -0.44 -1.65 0.84
N ASN A 73 -0.60 -0.98 1.99
CA ASN A 73 -0.57 0.48 2.08
C ASN A 73 0.83 1.02 1.75
N CYS A 74 1.90 0.38 2.26
CA CYS A 74 3.27 0.75 1.90
C CYS A 74 3.50 0.63 0.40
N GLN A 75 2.99 -0.43 -0.20
CA GLN A 75 3.09 -0.66 -1.65
C GLN A 75 2.34 0.42 -2.44
N TYR A 76 1.16 0.81 -1.97
CA TYR A 76 0.38 1.91 -2.54
C TYR A 76 1.14 3.24 -2.46
N TRP A 77 1.68 3.58 -1.30
CA TRP A 77 2.41 4.83 -1.09
C TRP A 77 3.73 4.88 -1.87
N LEU A 78 4.38 3.73 -2.11
CA LEU A 78 5.49 3.65 -3.06
C LEU A 78 5.06 4.10 -4.44
N GLY A 79 3.91 3.63 -4.91
CA GLY A 79 3.33 4.07 -6.18
C GLY A 79 3.10 5.57 -6.21
N GLU A 80 2.56 6.15 -5.16
CA GLU A 80 2.35 7.60 -5.02
C GLU A 80 3.67 8.39 -5.05
N CYS A 81 4.70 7.88 -4.39
CA CYS A 81 6.03 8.50 -4.42
C CYS A 81 6.63 8.52 -5.83
N TYR A 82 6.59 7.39 -6.53
CA TYR A 82 7.08 7.32 -7.92
C TYR A 82 6.25 8.19 -8.85
N PHE A 83 4.93 8.23 -8.66
CA PHE A 83 4.05 9.12 -9.41
C PHE A 83 4.43 10.60 -9.18
N GLY A 84 4.69 10.97 -7.92
CA GLY A 84 5.14 12.32 -7.56
C GLY A 84 6.48 12.71 -8.18
N GLN A 85 7.37 11.75 -8.38
CA GLN A 85 8.66 11.95 -9.07
C GLN A 85 8.51 11.98 -10.61
N GLY A 86 7.33 11.70 -11.15
CA GLY A 86 7.12 11.58 -12.59
C GLY A 86 7.60 10.24 -13.17
N ASP A 87 7.97 9.27 -12.34
CA ASP A 87 8.32 7.92 -12.75
C ASP A 87 7.07 7.03 -12.82
N TYR A 88 6.28 7.24 -13.85
CA TYR A 88 4.98 6.60 -14.00
C TYR A 88 5.06 5.10 -14.26
N SER A 89 6.14 4.63 -14.85
CA SER A 89 6.39 3.18 -15.03
C SER A 89 6.59 2.47 -13.71
N GLN A 90 7.43 2.99 -12.82
CA GLN A 90 7.62 2.43 -11.49
C GLN A 90 6.39 2.60 -10.60
N ALA A 91 5.69 3.73 -10.74
CA ALA A 91 4.41 3.96 -10.07
C ALA A 91 3.41 2.86 -10.43
N LEU A 92 3.26 2.58 -11.73
CA LEU A 92 2.37 1.55 -12.24
C LEU A 92 2.71 0.17 -11.68
N ASP A 93 3.99 -0.21 -11.66
CA ASP A 93 4.44 -1.49 -11.08
C ASP A 93 4.10 -1.59 -9.58
N ALA A 94 4.30 -0.53 -8.83
CA ALA A 94 3.96 -0.47 -7.42
C ALA A 94 2.45 -0.62 -7.19
N PHE A 95 1.62 0.07 -7.95
CA PHE A 95 0.17 -0.04 -7.85
C PHE A 95 -0.33 -1.42 -8.25
N LYS A 96 0.24 -2.05 -9.28
CA LYS A 96 -0.08 -3.44 -9.65
C LYS A 96 0.17 -4.42 -8.50
N ARG A 97 1.24 -4.24 -7.74
CA ARG A 97 1.55 -5.08 -6.58
C ARG A 97 0.51 -4.98 -5.46
N VAL A 98 -0.17 -3.84 -5.31
CA VAL A 98 -1.30 -3.69 -4.38
C VAL A 98 -2.39 -4.69 -4.69
N MET A 99 -2.65 -4.96 -5.96
CA MET A 99 -3.69 -5.88 -6.40
C MET A 99 -3.41 -7.35 -6.04
N ALA A 100 -2.15 -7.69 -5.73
CA ALA A 100 -1.75 -9.04 -5.32
C ALA A 100 -2.07 -9.35 -3.84
N TYR A 101 -2.38 -8.36 -3.02
CA TYR A 101 -2.77 -8.57 -1.62
C TYR A 101 -4.25 -8.94 -1.53
N ASP A 102 -4.56 -10.10 -0.96
CA ASP A 102 -5.94 -10.61 -0.88
C ASP A 102 -6.89 -9.72 -0.08
N GLN A 103 -6.36 -9.00 0.92
CA GLN A 103 -7.13 -8.15 1.82
C GLN A 103 -6.55 -6.74 1.87
N SER A 104 -6.61 -6.04 0.76
CA SER A 104 -6.18 -4.64 0.69
C SER A 104 -7.39 -3.70 0.58
N PHE A 105 -7.42 -2.69 1.44
CA PHE A 105 -8.37 -1.57 1.33
C PHE A 105 -7.89 -0.50 0.33
N LYS A 106 -6.75 -0.72 -0.34
CA LYS A 106 -6.14 0.21 -1.30
C LYS A 106 -6.32 -0.20 -2.75
N ARG A 107 -7.15 -1.22 -3.05
CA ARG A 107 -7.31 -1.72 -4.41
C ARG A 107 -7.99 -0.72 -5.35
N ASP A 108 -9.06 -0.08 -4.89
CA ASP A 108 -9.74 0.96 -5.66
C ASP A 108 -8.87 2.20 -5.83
N ASP A 109 -8.17 2.63 -4.78
CA ASP A 109 -7.12 3.66 -4.87
C ASP A 109 -6.08 3.31 -5.93
N ALA A 110 -5.56 2.08 -5.89
CA ALA A 110 -4.55 1.61 -6.84
C ALA A 110 -5.06 1.58 -8.28
N LEU A 111 -6.28 1.13 -8.51
CA LEU A 111 -6.90 1.14 -9.84
C LEU A 111 -7.03 2.56 -10.40
N LEU A 112 -7.46 3.51 -9.58
CA LEU A 112 -7.53 4.91 -9.99
C LEU A 112 -6.16 5.43 -10.41
N MET A 113 -5.14 5.17 -9.60
CA MET A 113 -3.78 5.64 -9.85
C MET A 113 -3.10 4.90 -11.02
N MET A 114 -3.41 3.63 -11.23
CA MET A 114 -2.98 2.90 -12.42
C MET A 114 -3.55 3.55 -13.69
N GLY A 115 -4.83 3.89 -13.69
CA GLY A 115 -5.46 4.61 -14.80
C GLY A 115 -4.78 5.95 -15.06
N ARG A 116 -4.52 6.73 -14.02
CA ARG A 116 -3.80 8.01 -14.13
C ARG A 116 -2.37 7.84 -14.64
N SER A 117 -1.67 6.81 -14.18
CA SER A 117 -0.32 6.48 -14.62
C SER A 117 -0.30 6.12 -16.11
N TYR A 118 -1.26 5.33 -16.58
CA TYR A 118 -1.41 5.02 -17.99
C TYR A 118 -1.71 6.25 -18.86
N ILE A 119 -2.51 7.20 -18.36
CA ILE A 119 -2.73 8.49 -19.05
C ILE A 119 -1.39 9.22 -19.23
N LYS A 120 -0.58 9.29 -18.16
CA LYS A 120 0.74 9.95 -18.20
C LYS A 120 1.72 9.28 -19.16
N LEU A 121 1.56 7.97 -19.38
CA LEU A 121 2.33 7.19 -20.34
C LEU A 121 1.72 7.18 -21.75
N ASP A 122 0.69 7.96 -21.99
CA ASP A 122 -0.10 8.02 -23.25
C ASP A 122 -0.69 6.66 -23.68
N GLN A 123 -1.00 5.82 -22.72
CA GLN A 123 -1.62 4.49 -22.91
C GLN A 123 -3.11 4.55 -22.57
N ARG A 124 -3.88 5.27 -23.36
CA ARG A 124 -5.28 5.63 -23.09
C ARG A 124 -6.20 4.43 -22.97
N GLU A 125 -6.05 3.40 -23.81
CA GLU A 125 -6.86 2.18 -23.76
C GLU A 125 -6.67 1.42 -22.45
N LEU A 126 -5.44 1.30 -21.98
CA LEU A 126 -5.14 0.65 -20.70
C LEU A 126 -5.65 1.50 -19.53
N ALA A 127 -5.55 2.82 -19.62
CA ALA A 127 -6.12 3.72 -18.63
C ALA A 127 -7.63 3.50 -18.49
N LYS A 128 -8.35 3.46 -19.62
CA LYS A 128 -9.80 3.21 -19.65
C LYS A 128 -10.16 1.88 -18.99
N GLN A 129 -9.39 0.82 -19.28
CA GLN A 129 -9.61 -0.50 -18.67
C GLN A 129 -9.51 -0.43 -17.14
N MET A 130 -8.57 0.35 -16.59
CA MET A 130 -8.42 0.49 -15.14
C MET A 130 -9.61 1.23 -14.51
N PHE A 131 -10.08 2.29 -15.13
CA PHE A 131 -11.25 3.02 -14.65
C PHE A 131 -12.53 2.19 -14.76
N ASP A 132 -12.72 1.49 -15.87
CA ASP A 132 -13.86 0.58 -16.05
C ASP A 132 -13.84 -0.56 -15.00
N LYS A 133 -12.67 -1.11 -14.71
CA LYS A 133 -12.48 -2.14 -13.68
C LYS A 133 -12.83 -1.61 -12.29
N LEU A 134 -12.37 -0.39 -11.95
CA LEU A 134 -12.74 0.25 -10.69
C LEU A 134 -14.26 0.38 -10.55
N MET A 135 -14.93 0.89 -11.57
CA MET A 135 -16.37 1.09 -11.54
C MET A 135 -17.16 -0.21 -11.47
N SER A 136 -16.70 -1.27 -12.12
CA SER A 136 -17.38 -2.58 -12.14
C SER A 136 -17.14 -3.39 -10.87
N GLU A 137 -15.93 -3.40 -10.32
CA GLU A 137 -15.57 -4.19 -9.15
C GLU A 137 -15.79 -3.44 -7.82
N TYR A 138 -15.78 -2.12 -7.84
CA TYR A 138 -15.92 -1.26 -6.65
C TYR A 138 -16.99 -0.18 -6.87
N PRO A 139 -18.25 -0.56 -7.13
CA PRO A 139 -19.30 0.42 -7.44
C PRO A 139 -19.60 1.40 -6.30
N ASP A 140 -19.29 1.00 -5.05
CA ASP A 140 -19.48 1.84 -3.86
C ASP A 140 -18.23 2.64 -3.46
N SER A 141 -17.17 2.60 -4.28
CA SER A 141 -15.94 3.36 -4.02
C SER A 141 -16.20 4.86 -4.07
N GLU A 142 -15.55 5.59 -3.16
CA GLU A 142 -15.49 7.05 -3.21
C GLU A 142 -14.89 7.59 -4.52
N TYR A 143 -14.11 6.75 -5.23
CA TYR A 143 -13.47 7.10 -6.51
C TYR A 143 -14.31 6.78 -7.75
N PHE A 144 -15.50 6.23 -7.60
CA PHE A 144 -16.35 5.85 -8.73
C PHE A 144 -16.59 7.02 -9.69
N GLN A 145 -17.04 8.16 -9.16
CA GLN A 145 -17.30 9.35 -9.97
C GLN A 145 -16.03 9.89 -10.63
N LYS A 146 -14.92 9.86 -9.91
CA LYS A 146 -13.63 10.28 -10.43
C LYS A 146 -13.16 9.40 -11.59
N ALA A 147 -13.29 8.09 -11.43
CA ALA A 147 -12.99 7.11 -12.48
C ALA A 147 -13.87 7.34 -13.72
N GLN A 148 -15.15 7.59 -13.53
CA GLN A 148 -16.08 7.91 -14.61
C GLN A 148 -15.65 9.17 -15.36
N GLN A 149 -15.30 10.24 -14.67
CA GLN A 149 -14.82 11.50 -15.27
C GLN A 149 -13.55 11.28 -16.09
N TYR A 150 -12.59 10.53 -15.57
CA TYR A 150 -11.37 10.18 -16.30
C TYR A 150 -11.68 9.35 -17.55
N ALA A 151 -12.51 8.31 -17.43
CA ALA A 151 -12.90 7.45 -18.55
C ALA A 151 -13.58 8.25 -19.68
N GLU A 152 -14.43 9.20 -19.34
CA GLU A 152 -15.09 10.08 -20.29
C GLU A 152 -14.11 11.06 -20.97
N SER A 153 -13.08 11.51 -20.25
CA SER A 153 -12.11 12.49 -20.74
C SER A 153 -11.13 11.93 -21.77
N ILE A 154 -10.97 10.61 -21.84
CA ILE A 154 -10.02 9.92 -22.72
C ILE A 154 -10.65 9.40 -24.03
N ARG A 155 -11.81 9.82 -24.37
CA ARG A 155 -12.48 9.48 -25.64
C ARG A 155 -11.78 10.08 -26.86
#